data_dcb6c9c0cc7f6f4aa8c6678825826717
#
_entry.id   dcb6c9c0cc7f6f4aa8c6678825826717
#
_cell.length_a   1.000
_cell.length_b   1.000
_cell.length_c   1.000
_cell.angle_alpha   90.00
_cell.angle_beta   90.00
_cell.angle_gamma   90.00
#
_symmetry.space_group_name_H-M   'P 1'
#
loop_
_entity.id
_entity.type
_entity.pdbx_description
1 polymer ?
#
loop_
_entity_poly.entity_id
_entity_poly.type
_entity_poly.pdbx_seq_one_letter_code
_entity_poly.pdbx_strand_id
1 'polypeptide(L)'
;NCDIIMLIIDIKNRGEGFGSLLLSNTLLVLKDMRVKNIYLEVAVNNSSAISLYEKYGFKKINIRKSYYKFNKTMIDAVLYRMVNS
;
A
#
# COMPACT_ATOMS: atom_id res chain seq x y z
N ASN A 1 -2.64 -6.92 -20.82
CA ASN A 1 -2.97 -7.54 -19.53
C ASN A 1 -1.78 -7.47 -18.60
N CYS A 2 -1.95 -6.79 -17.52
CA CYS A 2 -0.91 -6.62 -16.53
C CYS A 2 -1.21 -7.54 -15.34
N ASP A 3 -0.34 -8.53 -15.09
CA ASP A 3 -0.53 -9.43 -13.95
C ASP A 3 -0.02 -8.83 -12.64
N ILE A 4 0.79 -7.80 -12.73
CA ILE A 4 1.45 -7.19 -11.57
C ILE A 4 1.35 -5.68 -11.70
N ILE A 5 0.97 -5.01 -10.61
CA ILE A 5 0.99 -3.57 -10.55
C ILE A 5 1.54 -3.11 -9.20
N MET A 6 2.30 -2.03 -9.25
CA MET A 6 2.78 -1.36 -8.04
C MET A 6 1.96 -0.10 -7.83
N LEU A 7 1.31 0.00 -6.69
CA LEU A 7 0.54 1.18 -6.33
C LEU A 7 1.37 2.11 -5.48
N ILE A 8 1.23 3.39 -5.75
CA ILE A 8 1.81 4.42 -4.91
C ILE A 8 0.65 5.26 -4.41
N ILE A 9 0.32 5.09 -3.14
CA ILE A 9 -0.79 5.81 -2.53
C ILE A 9 -0.24 6.63 -1.38
N ASP A 10 -0.39 7.94 -1.47
CA ASP A 10 0.03 8.84 -0.41
C ASP A 10 -1.15 9.07 0.52
N ILE A 11 -1.25 8.23 1.53
CA ILE A 11 -2.28 8.38 2.55
C ILE A 11 -1.71 9.20 3.68
N LYS A 12 -2.07 10.46 3.71
CA LYS A 12 -1.68 11.33 4.81
C LYS A 12 -2.61 11.10 5.99
N ASN A 13 -2.17 11.52 7.14
CA ASN A 13 -2.88 11.36 8.41
C ASN A 13 -4.17 12.17 8.43
N ARG A 14 -5.13 11.77 7.65
CA ARG A 14 -6.37 12.52 7.54
C ARG A 14 -7.55 11.61 7.51
N GLY A 15 -8.12 11.31 8.57
CA GLY A 15 -9.35 10.61 8.55
C GLY A 15 -9.33 9.33 7.73
N GLU A 16 -9.55 8.23 8.40
CA GLU A 16 -9.47 6.89 7.79
C GLU A 16 -10.48 6.68 6.68
N GLY A 17 -11.61 7.43 6.70
CA GLY A 17 -12.67 7.24 5.72
C GLY A 17 -12.25 7.55 4.30
N PHE A 18 -11.47 8.61 4.10
CA PHE A 18 -11.05 8.99 2.76
C PHE A 18 -10.06 7.98 2.18
N GLY A 19 -9.06 7.56 2.96
CA GLY A 19 -8.09 6.57 2.50
C GLY A 19 -8.75 5.24 2.18
N SER A 20 -9.69 4.82 3.02
CA SER A 20 -10.42 3.58 2.81
C SER A 20 -11.24 3.63 1.52
N LEU A 21 -11.93 4.73 1.27
CA LEU A 21 -12.73 4.90 0.06
C LEU A 21 -11.85 4.89 -1.18
N LEU A 22 -10.74 5.62 -1.14
CA LEU A 22 -9.81 5.66 -2.26
C LEU A 22 -9.25 4.28 -2.57
N LEU A 23 -8.81 3.56 -1.55
CA LEU A 23 -8.24 2.24 -1.73
C LEU A 23 -9.26 1.24 -2.25
N SER A 24 -10.47 1.22 -1.68
CA SER A 24 -11.50 0.28 -2.12
C SER A 24 -11.90 0.52 -3.58
N ASN A 25 -12.04 1.78 -4.00
CA ASN A 25 -12.35 2.10 -5.39
C ASN A 25 -11.23 1.67 -6.33
N THR A 26 -9.98 1.90 -5.92
CA THR A 26 -8.83 1.48 -6.71
C THR A 26 -8.79 -0.04 -6.88
N LEU A 27 -9.04 -0.77 -5.81
CA LEU A 27 -9.04 -2.23 -5.85
C LEU A 27 -10.14 -2.77 -6.76
N LEU A 28 -11.31 -2.13 -6.77
CA LEU A 28 -12.38 -2.53 -7.68
C LEU A 28 -11.98 -2.37 -9.15
N VAL A 29 -11.34 -1.25 -9.47
CA VAL A 29 -10.86 -1.00 -10.83
C VAL A 29 -9.81 -2.05 -11.23
N LEU A 30 -8.87 -2.34 -10.33
CA LEU A 30 -7.82 -3.32 -10.61
C LEU A 30 -8.37 -4.73 -10.77
N LYS A 31 -9.40 -5.07 -10.00
CA LYS A 31 -10.06 -6.35 -10.16
C LYS A 31 -10.74 -6.45 -11.53
N ASP A 32 -11.38 -5.38 -11.97
CA ASP A 32 -12.01 -5.30 -13.29
C ASP A 32 -10.97 -5.46 -14.40
N MET A 33 -9.78 -4.91 -14.19
CA MET A 33 -8.66 -5.03 -15.13
C MET A 33 -7.97 -6.38 -15.06
N ARG A 34 -8.40 -7.26 -14.16
CA ARG A 34 -7.84 -8.60 -13.97
C ARG A 34 -6.37 -8.59 -13.54
N VAL A 35 -5.98 -7.60 -12.76
CA VAL A 35 -4.66 -7.55 -12.17
C VAL A 35 -4.59 -8.57 -11.03
N LYS A 36 -3.62 -9.47 -11.08
CA LYS A 36 -3.54 -10.57 -10.10
C LYS A 36 -2.72 -10.22 -8.88
N ASN A 37 -1.65 -9.48 -9.04
CA ASN A 37 -0.75 -9.14 -7.94
C ASN A 37 -0.63 -7.65 -7.79
N ILE A 38 -0.90 -7.16 -6.59
CA ILE A 38 -0.85 -5.73 -6.28
C ILE A 38 0.17 -5.52 -5.19
N TYR A 39 1.13 -4.64 -5.43
CA TYR A 39 2.20 -4.33 -4.48
C TYR A 39 2.07 -2.90 -3.99
N LEU A 40 2.39 -2.69 -2.74
CA LEU A 40 2.43 -1.37 -2.11
C LEU A 40 3.71 -1.22 -1.33
N GLU A 41 4.24 0.00 -1.32
CA GLU A 41 5.32 0.34 -0.38
C GLU A 41 4.83 1.46 0.54
N VAL A 42 5.19 1.37 1.80
CA VAL A 42 4.78 2.34 2.80
C VAL A 42 5.90 2.52 3.81
N ALA A 43 6.10 3.75 4.27
CA ALA A 43 7.06 4.02 5.33
C ALA A 43 6.64 3.28 6.61
N VAL A 44 7.61 2.69 7.29
CA VAL A 44 7.35 1.85 8.47
C VAL A 44 6.67 2.62 9.59
N ASN A 45 6.83 3.93 9.64
CA ASN A 45 6.22 4.77 10.67
C ASN A 45 4.81 5.27 10.28
N ASN A 46 4.30 4.89 9.14
CA ASN A 46 2.96 5.29 8.71
C ASN A 46 1.93 4.26 9.16
N SER A 47 1.63 4.26 10.46
CA SER A 47 0.77 3.25 11.06
C SER A 47 -0.65 3.29 10.52
N SER A 48 -1.17 4.47 10.16
CA SER A 48 -2.51 4.59 9.58
C SER A 48 -2.62 3.84 8.27
N ALA A 49 -1.65 4.03 7.38
CA ALA A 49 -1.64 3.36 6.09
C ALA A 49 -1.45 1.86 6.25
N ILE A 50 -0.54 1.46 7.14
CA ILE A 50 -0.28 0.04 7.40
C ILE A 50 -1.56 -0.67 7.87
N SER A 51 -2.26 -0.09 8.83
CA SER A 51 -3.52 -0.65 9.32
C SER A 51 -4.54 -0.78 8.21
N LEU A 52 -4.63 0.24 7.37
CA LEU A 52 -5.57 0.25 6.26
C LEU A 52 -5.27 -0.85 5.25
N TYR A 53 -4.01 -1.00 4.86
CA TYR A 53 -3.63 -2.01 3.88
C TYR A 53 -3.86 -3.42 4.42
N GLU A 54 -3.52 -3.66 5.68
CA GLU A 54 -3.74 -4.97 6.29
C GLU A 54 -5.22 -5.28 6.40
N LYS A 55 -6.05 -4.28 6.65
CA LYS A 55 -7.49 -4.45 6.68
C LYS A 55 -8.03 -4.92 5.33
N TYR A 56 -7.43 -4.48 4.23
CA TYR A 56 -7.88 -4.86 2.90
C TYR A 56 -7.20 -6.11 2.35
N GLY A 57 -6.45 -6.81 3.18
CA GLY A 57 -5.87 -8.09 2.80
C GLY A 57 -4.45 -8.06 2.27
N PHE A 58 -3.81 -6.91 2.34
CA PHE A 58 -2.39 -6.84 1.98
C PHE A 58 -1.54 -7.47 3.07
N LYS A 59 -0.53 -8.21 2.67
CA LYS A 59 0.38 -8.89 3.60
C LYS A 59 1.80 -8.40 3.39
N LYS A 60 2.50 -8.21 4.51
CA LYS A 60 3.90 -7.80 4.47
C LYS A 60 4.75 -8.92 3.87
N ILE A 61 5.57 -8.58 2.89
CA ILE A 61 6.45 -9.56 2.27
C ILE A 61 7.92 -9.20 2.39
N ASN A 62 8.25 -7.92 2.67
CA ASN A 62 9.64 -7.52 2.78
C ASN A 62 9.75 -6.17 3.46
N ILE A 63 10.97 -5.83 3.88
CA ILE A 63 11.30 -4.52 4.43
C ILE A 63 12.52 -4.01 3.68
N ARG A 64 12.40 -2.79 3.16
CA ARG A 64 13.53 -2.09 2.53
C ARG A 64 14.14 -1.15 3.56
N LYS A 65 15.37 -1.42 3.94
CA LYS A 65 16.05 -0.62 4.95
C LYS A 65 16.40 0.76 4.41
N SER A 66 16.18 1.77 5.23
CA SER A 66 16.60 3.15 4.97
C SER A 66 16.15 3.66 3.60
N TYR A 67 14.90 3.37 3.24
CA TYR A 67 14.39 3.67 1.90
C TYR A 67 13.89 5.11 1.79
N TYR A 68 13.21 5.61 2.82
CA TYR A 68 12.69 6.97 2.82
C TYR A 68 13.55 7.89 3.65
N LYS A 69 13.71 9.14 3.20
CA LYS A 69 14.39 10.16 3.98
C LYS A 69 13.34 11.11 4.54
N PHE A 70 13.28 11.23 5.85
CA PHE A 70 12.33 12.09 6.54
C PHE A 70 13.06 12.88 7.62
N ASN A 71 13.06 14.23 7.53
CA ASN A 71 13.72 15.11 8.49
C ASN A 71 15.16 14.68 8.79
N LYS A 72 15.94 14.44 7.74
CA LYS A 72 17.34 14.02 7.82
C LYS A 72 17.53 12.63 8.45
N THR A 73 16.44 11.89 8.66
CA THR A 73 16.47 10.53 9.17
C THR A 73 16.02 9.56 8.08
N MET A 74 16.74 8.47 7.94
CA MET A 74 16.33 7.43 6.99
C MET A 74 15.32 6.50 7.65
N ILE A 75 14.25 6.22 6.94
CA ILE A 75 13.15 5.39 7.45
C ILE A 75 12.99 4.18 6.54
N ASP A 76 12.79 3.02 7.15
CA ASP A 76 12.56 1.79 6.40
C ASP A 76 11.20 1.83 5.71
N ALA A 77 11.09 1.11 4.62
CA ALA A 77 9.83 0.90 3.91
C ALA A 77 9.37 -0.53 4.06
N VAL A 78 8.07 -0.72 4.15
CA VAL A 78 7.47 -2.06 4.19
C VAL A 78 6.85 -2.32 2.84
N LEU A 79 7.14 -3.48 2.26
CA LEU A 79 6.54 -3.90 1.00
C LEU A 79 5.39 -4.86 1.30
N TYR A 80 4.23 -4.53 0.77
CA TYR A 80 3.02 -5.33 0.92
C TYR A 80 2.58 -5.90 -0.41
N ARG A 81 1.92 -7.03 -0.36
CA ARG A 81 1.34 -7.65 -1.54
C ARG A 81 -0.06 -8.16 -1.24
N MET A 82 -0.94 -8.02 -2.22
CA MET A 82 -2.23 -8.67 -2.21
C MET A 82 -2.39 -9.45 -3.50
N VAL A 83 -2.92 -10.66 -3.37
CA VAL A 83 -3.24 -11.50 -4.53
C VAL A 83 -4.74 -11.38 -4.80
N ASN A 84 -5.06 -10.94 -6.00
CA ASN A 84 -6.43 -10.84 -6.47
C ASN A 84 -6.84 -12.19 -7.04
N SER A 85 -7.82 -12.76 -6.46
CA SER A 85 -8.30 -14.08 -6.94
C SER A 85 -9.55 -13.96 -7.81
#